data_eb9d5cc492c37f41db8998ce23e0a147
#
_entry.id   eb9d5cc492c37f41db8998ce23e0a147
#
_cell.length_a   1.000
_cell.length_b   1.000
_cell.length_c   1.000
_cell.angle_alpha   90.00
_cell.angle_beta   90.00
_cell.angle_gamma   90.00
#
_symmetry.space_group_name_H-M   'P 1'
#
loop_
_entity.id
_entity.type
_entity.pdbx_description
1 polymer ?
#
loop_
_entity_poly.entity_id
_entity_poly.type
_entity_poly.pdbx_seq_one_letter_code
_entity_poly.pdbx_strand_id
1 'polypeptide(L)'
;MWGIAGARTGSSAAEDQRQRLHVLDERFEELRPRLVGICRSVAGDVAEDAVHDAYLYARRSIDQLRDLEALDAWLTTIALRQCITGHRRARRLRDRLADLLPRASSGMPDLGLRELVERLPMRARAVLVLHHGYGYSLAEVADILGLTHTNVRSIAARSRRRLLEQAREADGA
;
A
#
# COMPACT_ATOMS: atom_id res chain seq x y z
N MET A 1 -54.24 -22.38 1.08
CA MET A 1 -53.05 -22.70 1.88
C MET A 1 -51.83 -22.23 1.10
N TRP A 2 -51.40 -20.99 1.31
CA TRP A 2 -50.24 -20.38 0.64
C TRP A 2 -49.12 -20.33 1.64
N GLY A 3 -48.08 -21.18 1.42
CA GLY A 3 -46.91 -21.25 2.26
C GLY A 3 -45.96 -20.09 2.01
N ILE A 4 -45.73 -19.26 3.01
CA ILE A 4 -44.71 -18.21 3.09
C ILE A 4 -43.33 -18.88 3.30
N ALA A 5 -42.69 -19.27 2.21
CA ALA A 5 -41.36 -19.88 2.22
C ALA A 5 -40.24 -18.93 1.71
N GLY A 6 -40.51 -17.60 1.61
CA GLY A 6 -39.58 -16.64 0.98
C GLY A 6 -38.78 -15.70 1.92
N ALA A 7 -39.08 -15.67 3.21
CA ALA A 7 -38.57 -14.62 4.10
C ALA A 7 -37.30 -14.97 4.90
N ARG A 8 -36.82 -16.20 4.89
CA ARG A 8 -35.69 -16.63 5.72
C ARG A 8 -34.32 -16.48 5.07
N THR A 9 -34.24 -16.52 3.75
CA THR A 9 -32.98 -16.41 3.02
C THR A 9 -32.41 -14.99 3.01
N GLY A 10 -33.27 -13.98 2.96
CA GLY A 10 -32.83 -12.57 2.97
C GLY A 10 -32.32 -12.08 4.34
N SER A 11 -32.89 -12.56 5.45
CA SER A 11 -32.46 -12.20 6.81
C SER A 11 -31.08 -12.76 7.13
N SER A 12 -30.81 -14.01 6.76
CA SER A 12 -29.52 -14.68 6.98
C SER A 12 -28.39 -14.01 6.19
N ALA A 13 -28.59 -13.65 4.93
CA ALA A 13 -27.58 -12.98 4.11
C ALA A 13 -27.26 -11.57 4.63
N ALA A 14 -28.25 -10.82 5.11
CA ALA A 14 -28.05 -9.50 5.70
C ALA A 14 -27.35 -9.56 7.06
N GLU A 15 -27.56 -10.63 7.83
CA GLU A 15 -26.87 -10.89 9.08
C GLU A 15 -25.40 -11.27 8.84
N ASP A 16 -25.14 -12.15 7.87
CA ASP A 16 -23.79 -12.53 7.46
C ASP A 16 -22.98 -11.31 6.98
N GLN A 17 -23.59 -10.48 6.15
CA GLN A 17 -22.92 -9.25 5.66
C GLN A 17 -22.63 -8.27 6.81
N ARG A 18 -23.53 -8.09 7.76
CA ARG A 18 -23.27 -7.26 8.94
C ARG A 18 -22.13 -7.80 9.78
N GLN A 19 -22.08 -9.12 9.96
CA GLN A 19 -21.01 -9.78 10.69
C GLN A 19 -19.64 -9.60 9.99
N ARG A 20 -19.60 -9.75 8.66
CA ARG A 20 -18.37 -9.53 7.88
C ARG A 20 -17.89 -8.08 7.95
N LEU A 21 -18.81 -7.12 7.91
CA LEU A 21 -18.48 -5.70 8.08
C LEU A 21 -17.95 -5.41 9.49
N HIS A 22 -18.53 -6.02 10.52
CA HIS A 22 -18.07 -5.86 11.89
C HIS A 22 -16.63 -6.38 12.07
N VAL A 23 -16.35 -7.60 11.58
CA VAL A 23 -14.99 -8.17 11.58
C VAL A 23 -14.00 -7.28 10.81
N LEU A 24 -14.42 -6.74 9.66
CA LEU A 24 -13.61 -5.80 8.89
C LEU A 24 -13.27 -4.54 9.69
N ASP A 25 -14.28 -3.93 10.33
CA ASP A 25 -14.12 -2.67 11.06
C ASP A 25 -13.16 -2.85 12.24
N GLU A 26 -13.34 -3.90 13.06
CA GLU A 26 -12.44 -4.23 14.18
C GLU A 26 -11.00 -4.48 13.68
N ARG A 27 -10.86 -5.33 12.67
CA ARG A 27 -9.53 -5.68 12.16
C ARG A 27 -8.83 -4.51 11.48
N PHE A 28 -9.59 -3.64 10.81
CA PHE A 28 -9.04 -2.44 10.21
C PHE A 28 -8.46 -1.47 11.27
N GLU A 29 -9.16 -1.24 12.38
CA GLU A 29 -8.65 -0.38 13.45
C GLU A 29 -7.35 -0.92 14.07
N GLU A 30 -7.23 -2.24 14.24
CA GLU A 30 -5.98 -2.87 14.70
C GLU A 30 -4.83 -2.70 13.71
N LEU A 31 -5.10 -2.86 12.41
CA LEU A 31 -4.10 -2.80 11.36
C LEU A 31 -3.75 -1.37 10.91
N ARG A 32 -4.62 -0.41 11.16
CA ARG A 32 -4.50 0.97 10.66
C ARG A 32 -3.13 1.60 10.93
N PRO A 33 -2.54 1.54 12.14
CA PRO A 33 -1.22 2.10 12.39
C PRO A 33 -0.13 1.49 11.50
N ARG A 34 -0.20 0.16 11.30
CA ARG A 34 0.73 -0.57 10.43
C ARG A 34 0.55 -0.19 8.96
N LEU A 35 -0.70 -0.11 8.48
CA LEU A 35 -1.01 0.29 7.10
C LEU A 35 -0.54 1.71 6.81
N VAL A 36 -0.78 2.65 7.72
CA VAL A 36 -0.29 4.04 7.62
C VAL A 36 1.24 4.06 7.61
N GLY A 37 1.90 3.30 8.47
CA GLY A 37 3.36 3.19 8.49
C GLY A 37 3.94 2.68 7.16
N ILE A 38 3.37 1.61 6.60
CA ILE A 38 3.75 1.07 5.29
C ILE A 38 3.56 2.13 4.19
N CYS A 39 2.35 2.71 4.11
CA CYS A 39 2.01 3.70 3.10
C CYS A 39 2.87 4.96 3.21
N ARG A 40 3.16 5.44 4.42
CA ARG A 40 4.03 6.59 4.66
C ARG A 40 5.47 6.33 4.20
N SER A 41 6.00 5.15 4.48
CA SER A 41 7.34 4.76 4.03
C SER A 41 7.43 4.60 2.50
N VAL A 42 6.33 4.28 1.83
CA VAL A 42 6.28 4.11 0.37
C VAL A 42 5.98 5.41 -0.36
N ALA A 43 5.04 6.22 0.11
CA ALA A 43 4.45 7.34 -0.64
C ALA A 43 4.35 8.66 0.14
N GLY A 44 4.83 8.73 1.37
CA GLY A 44 4.88 9.96 2.17
C GLY A 44 3.49 10.47 2.55
N ASP A 45 3.22 11.74 2.26
CA ASP A 45 2.08 12.51 2.77
C ASP A 45 0.69 11.99 2.36
N VAL A 46 0.61 11.22 1.28
CA VAL A 46 -0.69 10.65 0.83
C VAL A 46 -1.12 9.40 1.61
N ALA A 47 -0.34 8.99 2.63
CA ALA A 47 -0.53 7.71 3.31
C ALA A 47 -1.88 7.62 4.03
N GLU A 48 -2.26 8.63 4.77
CA GLU A 48 -3.49 8.61 5.57
C GLU A 48 -4.74 8.62 4.70
N ASP A 49 -4.76 9.46 3.67
CA ASP A 49 -5.84 9.50 2.70
C ASP A 49 -5.97 8.16 1.96
N ALA A 50 -4.83 7.57 1.57
CA ALA A 50 -4.82 6.27 0.89
C ALA A 50 -5.33 5.12 1.78
N VAL A 51 -5.02 5.13 3.07
CA VAL A 51 -5.52 4.14 4.04
C VAL A 51 -7.00 4.35 4.31
N HIS A 52 -7.47 5.59 4.38
CA HIS A 52 -8.89 5.89 4.48
C HIS A 52 -9.66 5.43 3.24
N ASP A 53 -9.17 5.76 2.04
CA ASP A 53 -9.75 5.30 0.78
C ASP A 53 -9.78 3.77 0.68
N ALA A 54 -8.74 3.11 1.20
CA ALA A 54 -8.67 1.65 1.26
C ALA A 54 -9.77 1.06 2.16
N TYR A 55 -10.02 1.66 3.31
CA TYR A 55 -11.12 1.27 4.18
C TYR A 55 -12.48 1.40 3.51
N LEU A 56 -12.74 2.55 2.88
CA LEU A 56 -14.00 2.78 2.16
C LEU A 56 -14.19 1.78 1.00
N TYR A 57 -13.08 1.45 0.30
CA TYR A 57 -13.11 0.43 -0.74
C TYR A 57 -13.39 -0.96 -0.16
N ALA A 58 -12.69 -1.33 0.92
CA ALA A 58 -12.85 -2.62 1.58
C ALA A 58 -14.29 -2.85 2.06
N ARG A 59 -14.91 -1.84 2.67
CA ARG A 59 -16.31 -1.91 3.11
C ARG A 59 -17.30 -2.17 1.96
N ARG A 60 -17.04 -1.61 0.78
CA ARG A 60 -17.87 -1.81 -0.41
C ARG A 60 -17.63 -3.15 -1.10
N SER A 61 -16.49 -3.77 -0.83
CA SER A 61 -16.01 -4.95 -1.57
C SER A 61 -15.78 -6.17 -0.68
N ILE A 62 -16.22 -6.13 0.59
CA ILE A 62 -15.98 -7.22 1.55
C ILE A 62 -16.55 -8.57 1.06
N ASP A 63 -17.62 -8.53 0.28
CA ASP A 63 -18.23 -9.73 -0.29
C ASP A 63 -17.35 -10.44 -1.32
N GLN A 64 -16.34 -9.75 -1.88
CA GLN A 64 -15.36 -10.32 -2.79
C GLN A 64 -14.29 -11.13 -2.06
N LEU A 65 -14.12 -10.90 -0.76
CA LEU A 65 -13.19 -11.65 0.08
C LEU A 65 -13.83 -12.98 0.46
N ARG A 66 -13.33 -14.09 -0.09
CA ARG A 66 -13.88 -15.43 0.15
C ARG A 66 -13.53 -15.95 1.54
N ASP A 67 -12.34 -15.62 2.03
CA ASP A 67 -11.77 -16.11 3.27
C ASP A 67 -11.36 -14.93 4.16
N LEU A 68 -11.96 -14.83 5.34
CA LEU A 68 -11.66 -13.79 6.32
C LEU A 68 -10.25 -13.93 6.92
N GLU A 69 -9.64 -15.12 6.88
CA GLU A 69 -8.24 -15.32 7.30
C GLU A 69 -7.26 -14.52 6.41
N ALA A 70 -7.63 -14.29 5.15
CA ALA A 70 -6.85 -13.48 4.23
C ALA A 70 -7.08 -11.95 4.36
N LEU A 71 -7.89 -11.49 5.33
CA LEU A 71 -8.31 -10.09 5.46
C LEU A 71 -7.13 -9.13 5.61
N ASP A 72 -6.11 -9.48 6.40
CA ASP A 72 -4.93 -8.64 6.63
C ASP A 72 -4.14 -8.40 5.34
N ALA A 73 -3.88 -9.47 4.59
CA ALA A 73 -3.16 -9.39 3.32
C ALA A 73 -3.98 -8.63 2.27
N TRP A 74 -5.29 -8.83 2.26
CA TRP A 74 -6.21 -8.15 1.37
C TRP A 74 -6.27 -6.64 1.66
N LEU A 75 -6.41 -6.23 2.93
CA LEU A 75 -6.37 -4.82 3.35
C LEU A 75 -5.03 -4.16 3.01
N THR A 76 -3.92 -4.86 3.26
CA THR A 76 -2.58 -4.38 2.88
C THR A 76 -2.47 -4.15 1.39
N THR A 77 -2.98 -5.07 0.58
CA THR A 77 -3.00 -4.96 -0.88
C THR A 77 -3.80 -3.75 -1.36
N ILE A 78 -5.00 -3.54 -0.79
CA ILE A 78 -5.85 -2.40 -1.15
C ILE A 78 -5.16 -1.10 -0.76
N ALA A 79 -4.67 -0.99 0.48
CA ALA A 79 -4.00 0.21 0.99
C ALA A 79 -2.80 0.61 0.12
N LEU A 80 -1.95 -0.34 -0.25
CA LEU A 80 -0.81 -0.08 -1.13
C LEU A 80 -1.20 0.32 -2.55
N ARG A 81 -2.25 -0.27 -3.12
CA ARG A 81 -2.76 0.14 -4.44
C ARG A 81 -3.29 1.56 -4.42
N GLN A 82 -4.05 1.94 -3.39
CA GLN A 82 -4.54 3.31 -3.19
C GLN A 82 -3.36 4.27 -3.01
N CYS A 83 -2.39 3.90 -2.19
CA CYS A 83 -1.19 4.67 -1.91
C CYS A 83 -0.37 4.96 -3.19
N ILE A 84 -0.10 3.94 -4.01
CA ILE A 84 0.62 4.08 -5.28
C ILE A 84 -0.17 4.95 -6.27
N THR A 85 -1.49 4.80 -6.31
CA THR A 85 -2.37 5.57 -7.21
C THR A 85 -2.45 7.02 -6.77
N GLY A 86 -2.66 7.28 -5.48
CA GLY A 86 -2.70 8.62 -4.88
C GLY A 86 -1.41 9.39 -5.11
N HIS A 87 -0.26 8.75 -4.83
CA HIS A 87 1.05 9.36 -5.07
C HIS A 87 1.28 9.72 -6.55
N ARG A 88 0.89 8.85 -7.49
CA ARG A 88 1.00 9.16 -8.93
C ARG A 88 0.14 10.35 -9.31
N ARG A 89 -1.07 10.45 -8.76
CA ARG A 89 -1.97 11.59 -8.99
C ARG A 89 -1.39 12.88 -8.43
N ALA A 90 -0.92 12.86 -7.17
CA ALA A 90 -0.29 13.99 -6.51
C ALA A 90 0.98 14.45 -7.24
N ARG A 91 1.81 13.51 -7.72
CA ARG A 91 2.99 13.83 -8.51
C ARG A 91 2.63 14.51 -9.83
N ARG A 92 1.68 13.98 -10.60
CA ARG A 92 1.23 14.60 -11.86
C ARG A 92 0.70 16.02 -11.64
N LEU A 93 0.01 16.27 -10.53
CA LEU A 93 -0.48 17.60 -10.17
C LEU A 93 0.70 18.53 -9.86
N ARG A 94 1.66 18.08 -9.05
CA ARG A 94 2.88 18.86 -8.74
C ARG A 94 3.70 19.15 -9.99
N ASP A 95 3.89 18.17 -10.88
CA ASP A 95 4.62 18.37 -12.13
C ASP A 95 3.95 19.45 -13.00
N ARG A 96 2.62 19.47 -13.11
CA ARG A 96 1.86 20.52 -13.82
C ARG A 96 1.97 21.88 -13.15
N LEU A 97 1.98 21.95 -11.82
CA LEU A 97 2.13 23.19 -11.07
C LEU A 97 3.59 23.70 -11.11
N ALA A 98 4.57 22.80 -11.16
CA ALA A 98 5.99 23.16 -11.26
C ALA A 98 6.34 23.87 -12.58
N ASP A 99 5.57 23.64 -13.64
CA ASP A 99 5.71 24.40 -14.89
C ASP A 99 5.27 25.87 -14.76
N LEU A 100 4.55 26.19 -13.67
CA LEU A 100 4.02 27.54 -13.37
C LEU A 100 4.81 28.26 -12.27
N LEU A 101 5.74 27.59 -11.58
CA LEU A 101 6.50 28.13 -10.44
C LEU A 101 8.02 28.03 -10.68
N PRO A 102 8.83 29.03 -10.23
CA PRO A 102 10.29 28.94 -10.30
C PRO A 102 10.82 27.76 -9.48
N ARG A 103 11.73 26.97 -10.06
CA ARG A 103 12.40 25.86 -9.36
C ARG A 103 13.29 26.40 -8.25
N ALA A 104 12.95 26.09 -7.01
CA ALA A 104 13.89 26.18 -5.91
C ALA A 104 14.91 25.04 -6.03
N SER A 105 16.19 25.37 -6.20
CA SER A 105 17.30 24.40 -6.17
C SER A 105 17.51 23.98 -4.72
N SER A 106 17.13 22.76 -4.37
CA SER A 106 17.50 22.15 -3.10
C SER A 106 18.97 21.69 -3.19
N GLY A 107 19.82 22.30 -2.35
CA GLY A 107 21.19 21.84 -2.13
C GLY A 107 21.20 20.38 -1.65
N MET A 108 22.28 19.65 -1.94
CA MET A 108 22.48 18.26 -1.51
C MET A 108 22.70 18.23 0.01
N PRO A 109 21.76 17.68 0.81
CA PRO A 109 22.02 17.37 2.21
C PRO A 109 22.65 15.99 2.32
N ASP A 110 23.36 15.76 3.44
CA ASP A 110 23.81 14.44 3.88
C ASP A 110 22.63 13.48 3.91
N LEU A 111 22.64 12.52 2.95
CA LEU A 111 21.45 11.72 2.64
C LEU A 111 21.42 10.49 3.54
N GLY A 112 20.67 10.54 4.62
CA GLY A 112 20.33 9.35 5.40
C GLY A 112 19.65 8.27 4.55
N LEU A 113 19.71 7.00 4.98
CA LEU A 113 19.10 5.84 4.29
C LEU A 113 17.66 6.09 3.83
N ARG A 114 16.89 6.83 4.61
CA ARG A 114 15.50 7.20 4.28
C ARG A 114 15.41 7.97 2.97
N GLU A 115 16.26 8.97 2.79
CA GLU A 115 16.26 9.81 1.59
C GLU A 115 16.73 9.04 0.36
N LEU A 116 17.70 8.14 0.53
CA LEU A 116 18.13 7.22 -0.53
C LEU A 116 16.98 6.32 -0.98
N VAL A 117 16.18 5.80 -0.05
CA VAL A 117 14.99 5.00 -0.35
C VAL A 117 13.92 5.85 -1.03
N GLU A 118 13.72 7.11 -0.61
CA GLU A 118 12.74 8.03 -1.21
C GLU A 118 13.09 8.40 -2.67
N ARG A 119 14.34 8.33 -3.06
CA ARG A 119 14.80 8.53 -4.46
C ARG A 119 14.55 7.34 -5.38
N LEU A 120 14.23 6.17 -4.83
CA LEU A 120 13.90 5.01 -5.63
C LEU A 120 12.55 5.18 -6.34
N PRO A 121 12.39 4.57 -7.52
CA PRO A 121 11.07 4.43 -8.14
C PRO A 121 10.08 3.80 -7.17
N MET A 122 8.84 4.27 -7.14
CA MET A 122 7.80 3.87 -6.19
C MET A 122 7.68 2.34 -6.01
N ARG A 123 7.68 1.58 -7.11
CA ARG A 123 7.60 0.11 -7.05
C ARG A 123 8.82 -0.51 -6.37
N ALA A 124 10.01 0.04 -6.61
CA ALA A 124 11.24 -0.43 -5.99
C ALA A 124 11.24 -0.13 -4.49
N ARG A 125 10.80 1.06 -4.11
CA ARG A 125 10.60 1.46 -2.72
C ARG A 125 9.62 0.54 -2.02
N ALA A 126 8.45 0.29 -2.63
CA ALA A 126 7.44 -0.62 -2.07
C ALA A 126 7.99 -2.03 -1.83
N VAL A 127 8.76 -2.59 -2.79
CA VAL A 127 9.41 -3.89 -2.63
C VAL A 127 10.36 -3.91 -1.44
N LEU A 128 11.22 -2.90 -1.32
CA LEU A 128 12.21 -2.85 -0.22
C LEU A 128 11.55 -2.62 1.13
N VAL A 129 10.59 -1.70 1.22
CA VAL A 129 9.85 -1.40 2.46
C VAL A 129 9.10 -2.63 2.95
N LEU A 130 8.34 -3.29 2.08
CA LEU A 130 7.59 -4.49 2.47
C LEU A 130 8.51 -5.63 2.90
N HIS A 131 9.56 -5.92 2.11
CA HIS A 131 10.44 -7.05 2.38
C HIS A 131 11.36 -6.81 3.58
N HIS A 132 12.09 -5.69 3.60
CA HIS A 132 13.09 -5.42 4.64
C HIS A 132 12.52 -4.67 5.84
N GLY A 133 11.52 -3.81 5.65
CA GLY A 133 10.93 -3.02 6.73
C GLY A 133 9.83 -3.75 7.48
N TYR A 134 9.05 -4.57 6.78
CA TYR A 134 7.87 -5.24 7.36
C TYR A 134 7.92 -6.76 7.31
N GLY A 135 9.01 -7.36 6.81
CA GLY A 135 9.28 -8.79 6.88
C GLY A 135 8.47 -9.67 5.92
N TYR A 136 7.79 -9.08 4.92
CA TYR A 136 7.09 -9.89 3.92
C TYR A 136 8.08 -10.66 3.05
N SER A 137 7.76 -11.92 2.76
CA SER A 137 8.50 -12.70 1.76
C SER A 137 8.37 -12.07 0.37
N LEU A 138 9.32 -12.34 -0.52
CA LEU A 138 9.24 -11.82 -1.90
C LEU A 138 8.03 -12.38 -2.67
N ALA A 139 7.51 -13.55 -2.28
CA ALA A 139 6.29 -14.11 -2.83
C ALA A 139 5.05 -13.28 -2.40
N GLU A 140 4.89 -13.02 -1.11
CA GLU A 140 3.82 -12.16 -0.59
C GLU A 140 3.89 -10.75 -1.19
N VAL A 141 5.10 -10.18 -1.32
CA VAL A 141 5.29 -8.88 -1.99
C VAL A 141 4.84 -8.93 -3.45
N ALA A 142 5.06 -10.04 -4.15
CA ALA A 142 4.60 -10.21 -5.52
C ALA A 142 3.07 -10.21 -5.60
N ASP A 143 2.40 -10.94 -4.71
CA ASP A 143 0.94 -11.01 -4.63
C ASP A 143 0.34 -9.63 -4.27
N ILE A 144 0.87 -8.96 -3.26
CA ILE A 144 0.44 -7.63 -2.81
C ILE A 144 0.54 -6.60 -3.95
N LEU A 145 1.66 -6.59 -4.68
CA LEU A 145 1.91 -5.61 -5.74
C LEU A 145 1.35 -6.01 -7.11
N GLY A 146 0.80 -7.22 -7.25
CA GLY A 146 0.31 -7.77 -8.51
C GLY A 146 1.43 -7.94 -9.54
N LEU A 147 2.60 -8.43 -9.10
CA LEU A 147 3.78 -8.66 -9.90
C LEU A 147 4.14 -10.14 -9.91
N THR A 148 4.96 -10.57 -10.88
CA THR A 148 5.53 -11.92 -10.83
C THR A 148 6.66 -11.98 -9.78
N HIS A 149 6.84 -13.13 -9.14
CA HIS A 149 7.93 -13.36 -8.17
C HIS A 149 9.31 -13.05 -8.77
N THR A 150 9.55 -13.44 -10.03
CA THR A 150 10.80 -13.14 -10.74
C THR A 150 11.02 -11.64 -10.89
N ASN A 151 9.96 -10.86 -11.18
CA ASN A 151 10.06 -9.41 -11.30
C ASN A 151 10.40 -8.77 -9.94
N VAL A 152 9.74 -9.20 -8.86
CA VAL A 152 10.01 -8.70 -7.50
C VAL A 152 11.46 -9.00 -7.09
N ARG A 153 11.96 -10.22 -7.32
CA ARG A 153 13.37 -10.57 -7.07
C ARG A 153 14.34 -9.66 -7.83
N SER A 154 14.06 -9.43 -9.11
CA SER A 154 14.89 -8.55 -9.94
C SER A 154 14.87 -7.10 -9.46
N ILE A 155 13.69 -6.60 -9.03
CA ILE A 155 13.55 -5.26 -8.47
C ILE A 155 14.34 -5.17 -7.16
N ALA A 156 14.18 -6.12 -6.24
CA ALA A 156 14.88 -6.15 -4.95
C ALA A 156 16.41 -6.12 -5.13
N ALA A 157 16.94 -7.00 -6.00
CA ALA A 157 18.38 -7.08 -6.26
C ALA A 157 18.95 -5.78 -6.87
N ARG A 158 18.27 -5.22 -7.87
CA ARG A 158 18.70 -3.95 -8.51
C ARG A 158 18.62 -2.77 -7.55
N SER A 159 17.56 -2.70 -6.76
CA SER A 159 17.37 -1.60 -5.80
C SER A 159 18.40 -1.65 -4.68
N ARG A 160 18.69 -2.84 -4.15
CA ARG A 160 19.75 -3.02 -3.15
C ARG A 160 21.11 -2.58 -3.67
N ARG A 161 21.47 -3.00 -4.89
CA ARG A 161 22.75 -2.58 -5.51
C ARG A 161 22.82 -1.07 -5.65
N ARG A 162 21.76 -0.43 -6.16
CA ARG A 162 21.70 1.03 -6.31
C ARG A 162 21.84 1.76 -4.98
N LEU A 163 21.20 1.29 -3.90
CA LEU A 163 21.35 1.88 -2.58
C LEU A 163 22.78 1.76 -2.06
N LEU A 164 23.44 0.61 -2.27
CA LEU A 164 24.83 0.42 -1.87
C LEU A 164 25.81 1.31 -2.65
N GLU A 165 25.58 1.52 -3.94
CA GLU A 165 26.34 2.44 -4.79
C GLU A 165 26.19 3.88 -4.27
N GLN A 166 24.95 4.33 -4.04
CA GLN A 166 24.66 5.68 -3.52
C GLN A 166 25.20 5.92 -2.11
N ALA A 167 25.13 4.92 -1.22
CA ALA A 167 25.70 5.03 0.12
C ALA A 167 27.23 5.19 0.07
N ARG A 168 27.93 4.44 -0.81
CA ARG A 168 29.38 4.57 -0.99
C ARG A 168 29.80 5.93 -1.55
N GLU A 169 29.00 6.49 -2.47
CA GLU A 169 29.24 7.83 -3.01
C GLU A 169 29.06 8.91 -1.94
N ALA A 170 28.12 8.73 -1.00
CA ALA A 170 27.91 9.64 0.12
C ALA A 170 29.01 9.56 1.19
N ASP A 171 29.54 8.36 1.47
CA ASP A 171 30.63 8.14 2.45
C ASP A 171 32.02 8.54 1.91
N GLY A 172 32.16 8.69 0.59
CA GLY A 172 33.44 9.03 -0.06
C GLY A 172 33.60 10.49 -0.47
N ALA A 173 32.59 11.32 -0.19
CA ALA A 173 32.58 12.77 -0.47
C ALA A 173 32.79 13.57 0.81
#